data_c9e8fe4beba20f84b8e7fa385423effd
#
_entry.id   c9e8fe4beba20f84b8e7fa385423effd
#
_cell.length_a   1.000
_cell.length_b   1.000
_cell.length_c   1.000
_cell.angle_alpha   90.00
_cell.angle_beta   90.00
_cell.angle_gamma   90.00
#
_symmetry.space_group_name_H-M   'P 1'
#
loop_
_entity.id
_entity.type
_entity.pdbx_description
1 polymer ?
#
loop_
_entity_poly.entity_id
_entity_poly.type
_entity_poly.pdbx_seq_one_letter_code
_entity_poly.pdbx_strand_id
1 'polypeptide(L)'
;TYPDYEPGYRFRELDKARQNVRYGDKTLAWNQRGPGNVAGRARVFVVDPIDPTGGTWYIASVGGGVWKTENEGATWRALMDDMPTLAVQSLAMAPSNNNVMYAGTGESFYNIDTMNGNGMFKSTDRGETWMPLSSTIDDPRFNNVSRILVSPVNPNVVVVSTTVGHYKTSITDESNIFLSINGGTSWYNVFQETAGNRITQLIADPYDWNIQYAAVDTAGILKSTDGGQSWAYINNGITDFSGRFEIAISPVNTDYLFASAEGYSGSELWVSWDGGTFWDLTFENGDPVNWLGAQGWYDNTIICHPTDPKILYVGGPELYSIQLEAIGDIYRDTEPLAS
;
A
#
# COMPACT_ATOMS: atom_id res chain seq x y z
N THR A 1 10.24 13.62 -24.28
CA THR A 1 11.22 13.61 -23.18
C THR A 1 10.69 14.54 -22.10
N TYR A 2 10.35 13.98 -20.94
CA TYR A 2 10.01 14.78 -19.76
C TYR A 2 11.28 15.51 -19.31
N PRO A 3 11.18 16.76 -18.83
CA PRO A 3 12.33 17.46 -18.31
C PRO A 3 12.91 16.69 -17.13
N ASP A 4 14.21 16.42 -17.21
CA ASP A 4 14.97 15.81 -16.13
C ASP A 4 15.19 16.88 -15.05
N TYR A 5 14.37 16.84 -14.01
CA TYR A 5 14.48 17.77 -12.90
C TYR A 5 15.52 17.26 -11.91
N GLU A 6 16.41 18.15 -11.47
CA GLU A 6 17.36 17.81 -10.40
C GLU A 6 16.66 17.33 -9.12
N PRO A 7 17.29 16.42 -8.36
CA PRO A 7 16.82 16.01 -7.04
C PRO A 7 16.39 17.18 -6.14
N GLY A 8 15.32 17.04 -5.39
CA GLY A 8 14.80 18.10 -4.51
C GLY A 8 14.18 19.32 -5.22
N TYR A 9 14.02 19.29 -6.58
CA TYR A 9 13.46 20.41 -7.34
C TYR A 9 12.13 20.91 -6.75
N ARG A 10 11.19 20.00 -6.44
CA ARG A 10 9.87 20.37 -5.94
C ARG A 10 9.94 21.13 -4.61
N PHE A 11 10.83 20.71 -3.70
CA PHE A 11 11.04 21.44 -2.43
C PHE A 11 11.62 22.83 -2.67
N ARG A 12 12.63 22.94 -3.54
CA ARG A 12 13.21 24.25 -3.87
C ARG A 12 12.20 25.21 -4.47
N GLU A 13 11.37 24.73 -5.37
CA GLU A 13 10.33 25.58 -6.00
C GLU A 13 9.22 25.95 -5.00
N LEU A 14 8.83 25.03 -4.11
CA LEU A 14 7.89 25.32 -3.04
C LEU A 14 8.44 26.40 -2.09
N ASP A 15 9.70 26.28 -1.68
CA ASP A 15 10.35 27.27 -0.82
C ASP A 15 10.47 28.63 -1.50
N LYS A 16 10.81 28.67 -2.78
CA LYS A 16 10.79 29.91 -3.58
C LYS A 16 9.39 30.51 -3.65
N ALA A 17 8.37 29.68 -3.87
CA ALA A 17 6.99 30.15 -3.90
C ALA A 17 6.58 30.77 -2.55
N ARG A 18 6.91 30.12 -1.43
CA ARG A 18 6.65 30.62 -0.06
C ARG A 18 7.37 31.94 0.22
N GLN A 19 8.62 32.08 -0.22
CA GLN A 19 9.38 33.32 -0.06
C GLN A 19 8.87 34.46 -0.91
N ASN A 20 8.22 34.15 -2.04
CA ASN A 20 7.69 35.15 -2.99
C ASN A 20 6.24 35.53 -2.72
N VAL A 21 5.60 35.02 -1.67
CA VAL A 21 4.27 35.45 -1.25
C VAL A 21 4.34 36.93 -0.83
N ARG A 22 3.94 37.82 -1.72
CA ARG A 22 3.72 39.21 -1.38
C ARG A 22 2.39 39.29 -0.65
N TYR A 23 2.43 39.48 0.65
CA TYR A 23 1.28 39.87 1.44
C TYR A 23 0.89 41.30 1.00
N GLY A 24 0.09 41.40 -0.07
CA GLY A 24 -0.59 42.62 -0.41
C GLY A 24 -1.97 42.66 0.25
N ASP A 25 -2.51 43.82 0.52
CA ASP A 25 -3.78 44.06 1.22
C ASP A 25 -5.05 43.48 0.54
N LYS A 26 -4.92 42.49 -0.34
CA LYS A 26 -6.03 41.81 -1.00
C LYS A 26 -5.98 40.33 -0.69
N THR A 27 -6.61 39.95 0.40
CA THR A 27 -6.97 38.55 0.65
C THR A 27 -8.03 38.12 -0.38
N LEU A 28 -7.63 37.26 -1.32
CA LEU A 28 -8.60 36.56 -2.16
C LEU A 28 -9.31 35.55 -1.26
N ALA A 29 -10.60 35.71 -1.07
CA ALA A 29 -11.45 34.74 -0.43
C ALA A 29 -11.69 33.58 -1.42
N TRP A 30 -11.04 32.47 -1.23
CA TRP A 30 -11.29 31.23 -2.00
C TRP A 30 -12.50 30.52 -1.42
N ASN A 31 -13.53 30.34 -2.23
CA ASN A 31 -14.65 29.46 -1.88
C ASN A 31 -14.56 28.20 -2.71
N GLN A 32 -14.56 27.05 -2.05
CA GLN A 32 -14.67 25.77 -2.74
C GLN A 32 -16.02 25.70 -3.47
N ARG A 33 -16.00 25.47 -4.77
CA ARG A 33 -17.19 25.40 -5.62
C ARG A 33 -17.51 23.99 -6.10
N GLY A 34 -16.80 22.99 -5.56
CA GLY A 34 -16.97 21.59 -5.92
C GLY A 34 -16.27 21.22 -7.23
N PRO A 35 -16.53 20.06 -7.83
CA PRO A 35 -17.67 19.18 -7.56
C PRO A 35 -17.51 18.39 -6.25
N GLY A 36 -18.55 18.39 -5.40
CA GLY A 36 -18.56 17.64 -4.14
C GLY A 36 -18.98 16.17 -4.30
N ASN A 37 -19.21 15.73 -5.54
CA ASN A 37 -19.70 14.41 -5.89
C ASN A 37 -18.78 13.68 -6.89
N VAL A 38 -17.56 14.13 -7.10
CA VAL A 38 -16.55 13.41 -7.89
C VAL A 38 -15.71 12.58 -6.94
N ALA A 39 -15.75 11.27 -7.15
CA ALA A 39 -14.94 10.33 -6.39
C ALA A 39 -13.45 10.54 -6.68
N GLY A 40 -12.61 10.44 -5.65
CA GLY A 40 -11.17 10.38 -5.75
C GLY A 40 -10.65 8.95 -5.55
N ARG A 41 -9.40 8.70 -5.91
CA ARG A 41 -8.74 7.40 -5.69
C ARG A 41 -8.11 7.39 -4.31
N ALA A 42 -8.79 6.80 -3.32
CA ALA A 42 -8.21 6.51 -2.01
C ALA A 42 -7.48 5.15 -2.06
N ARG A 43 -6.27 5.09 -1.51
CA ARG A 43 -5.42 3.90 -1.52
C ARG A 43 -5.20 3.31 -0.13
N VAL A 44 -5.33 4.11 0.88
CA VAL A 44 -5.11 3.68 2.25
C VAL A 44 -6.25 4.18 3.12
N PHE A 45 -6.68 3.31 4.00
CA PHE A 45 -7.61 3.60 5.08
C PHE A 45 -7.00 3.11 6.39
N VAL A 46 -6.87 3.98 7.37
CA VAL A 46 -6.34 3.67 8.70
C VAL A 46 -7.35 4.13 9.74
N VAL A 47 -7.81 3.21 10.58
CA VAL A 47 -8.58 3.53 11.78
C VAL A 47 -7.62 3.81 12.93
N ASP A 48 -7.84 4.88 13.67
CA ASP A 48 -7.02 5.20 14.83
C ASP A 48 -7.30 4.20 15.97
N PRO A 49 -6.34 3.36 16.37
CA PRO A 49 -6.59 2.30 17.35
C PRO A 49 -6.77 2.79 18.79
N ILE A 50 -6.43 4.07 19.07
CA ILE A 50 -6.57 4.63 20.42
C ILE A 50 -7.82 5.51 20.57
N ASP A 51 -8.58 5.71 19.51
CA ASP A 51 -9.89 6.35 19.60
C ASP A 51 -10.93 5.33 20.10
N PRO A 52 -11.43 5.48 21.32
CA PRO A 52 -12.37 4.51 21.90
C PRO A 52 -13.73 4.50 21.19
N THR A 53 -14.03 5.52 20.40
CA THR A 53 -15.27 5.59 19.62
C THR A 53 -15.13 4.89 18.26
N GLY A 54 -13.90 4.69 17.80
CA GLY A 54 -13.61 4.20 16.46
C GLY A 54 -13.93 5.20 15.35
N GLY A 55 -14.23 6.45 15.68
CA GLY A 55 -14.68 7.49 14.74
C GLY A 55 -13.54 8.28 14.08
N THR A 56 -12.30 8.09 14.54
CA THR A 56 -11.12 8.75 13.94
C THR A 56 -10.49 7.88 12.87
N TRP A 57 -10.53 8.36 11.63
CA TRP A 57 -9.97 7.68 10.47
C TRP A 57 -9.03 8.57 9.68
N TYR A 58 -8.07 7.93 9.02
CA TYR A 58 -7.18 8.58 8.05
C TYR A 58 -7.33 7.91 6.70
N ILE A 59 -7.36 8.69 5.64
CA ILE A 59 -7.28 8.20 4.26
C ILE A 59 -6.12 8.87 3.54
N ALA A 60 -5.48 8.11 2.64
CA ALA A 60 -4.49 8.65 1.73
C ALA A 60 -5.00 8.53 0.29
N SER A 61 -4.85 9.61 -0.45
CA SER A 61 -5.32 9.76 -1.82
C SER A 61 -4.17 9.90 -2.79
N VAL A 62 -4.34 9.30 -3.97
CA VAL A 62 -3.35 9.35 -5.06
C VAL A 62 -3.01 10.77 -5.51
N GLY A 63 -3.90 11.72 -5.34
CA GLY A 63 -3.67 13.10 -5.77
C GLY A 63 -4.16 14.15 -4.79
N GLY A 64 -4.56 13.75 -3.58
CA GLY A 64 -5.16 14.64 -2.59
C GLY A 64 -4.50 14.65 -1.22
N GLY A 65 -3.34 14.01 -1.06
CA GLY A 65 -2.64 13.95 0.22
C GLY A 65 -3.32 13.05 1.26
N VAL A 66 -3.09 13.35 2.53
CA VAL A 66 -3.68 12.65 3.67
C VAL A 66 -4.81 13.47 4.25
N TRP A 67 -5.92 12.81 4.55
CA TRP A 67 -7.11 13.39 5.16
C TRP A 67 -7.46 12.66 6.45
N LYS A 68 -8.04 13.40 7.39
CA LYS A 68 -8.49 12.90 8.69
C LYS A 68 -9.96 13.24 8.92
N THR A 69 -10.70 12.29 9.44
CA THR A 69 -12.00 12.52 10.08
C THR A 69 -11.91 12.17 11.57
N GLU A 70 -12.75 12.79 12.41
CA GLU A 70 -12.90 12.48 13.83
C GLU A 70 -14.38 12.21 14.17
N ASN A 71 -15.20 11.92 13.14
CA ASN A 71 -16.65 11.75 13.26
C ASN A 71 -17.20 10.78 12.21
N GLU A 72 -16.54 9.62 12.06
CA GLU A 72 -16.96 8.52 11.16
C GLU A 72 -17.17 8.96 9.70
N GLY A 73 -16.36 9.91 9.22
CA GLY A 73 -16.42 10.37 7.83
C GLY A 73 -17.43 11.47 7.55
N ALA A 74 -18.17 11.97 8.57
CA ALA A 74 -19.13 13.06 8.37
C ALA A 74 -18.46 14.36 7.90
N THR A 75 -17.24 14.62 8.37
CA THR A 75 -16.39 15.72 7.89
C THR A 75 -14.95 15.29 7.78
N TRP A 76 -14.22 15.84 6.81
CA TRP A 76 -12.83 15.53 6.55
C TRP A 76 -11.98 16.79 6.55
N ARG A 77 -10.74 16.68 7.06
CA ARG A 77 -9.74 17.73 7.10
C ARG A 77 -8.46 17.25 6.41
N ALA A 78 -7.92 18.05 5.51
CA ALA A 78 -6.64 17.79 4.86
C ALA A 78 -5.48 18.01 5.85
N LEU A 79 -4.47 17.15 5.78
CA LEU A 79 -3.29 17.16 6.65
C LEU A 79 -1.97 17.44 5.91
N MET A 80 -1.97 17.44 4.58
CA MET A 80 -0.74 17.53 3.78
C MET A 80 -0.78 18.61 2.69
N ASP A 81 -1.68 19.59 2.76
CA ASP A 81 -1.86 20.62 1.69
C ASP A 81 -0.58 21.44 1.42
N ASP A 82 0.29 21.59 2.41
CA ASP A 82 1.56 22.31 2.30
C ASP A 82 2.75 21.47 1.79
N MET A 83 2.51 20.23 1.38
CA MET A 83 3.59 19.34 0.92
C MET A 83 3.89 19.53 -0.57
N PRO A 84 5.13 19.25 -1.01
CA PRO A 84 5.54 19.41 -2.42
C PRO A 84 4.90 18.38 -3.36
N THR A 85 4.27 17.35 -2.82
CA THR A 85 3.48 16.35 -3.54
C THR A 85 2.31 15.89 -2.67
N LEU A 86 1.16 15.71 -3.32
CA LEU A 86 -0.05 15.19 -2.70
C LEU A 86 -0.34 13.73 -3.16
N ALA A 87 0.54 13.14 -3.94
CA ALA A 87 0.43 11.74 -4.35
C ALA A 87 0.85 10.84 -3.19
N VAL A 88 -0.09 10.36 -2.38
CA VAL A 88 0.18 9.46 -1.25
C VAL A 88 -0.42 8.09 -1.52
N GLN A 89 0.46 7.10 -1.72
CA GLN A 89 0.11 5.71 -2.02
C GLN A 89 0.03 4.84 -0.78
N SER A 90 0.85 5.14 0.23
CA SER A 90 0.95 4.32 1.44
C SER A 90 1.02 5.19 2.70
N LEU A 91 0.37 4.72 3.76
CA LEU A 91 0.28 5.39 5.05
C LEU A 91 0.29 4.32 6.14
N ALA A 92 1.14 4.48 7.14
CA ALA A 92 1.19 3.59 8.28
C ALA A 92 1.29 4.38 9.58
N MET A 93 0.48 3.99 10.58
CA MET A 93 0.58 4.44 11.95
C MET A 93 1.37 3.41 12.75
N ALA A 94 2.34 3.84 13.55
CA ALA A 94 3.16 2.94 14.35
C ALA A 94 2.35 2.36 15.53
N PRO A 95 2.21 1.01 15.63
CA PRO A 95 1.37 0.41 16.68
C PRO A 95 1.90 0.68 18.09
N SER A 96 3.21 0.76 18.25
CA SER A 96 3.85 1.03 19.56
C SER A 96 3.81 2.50 19.99
N ASN A 97 3.55 3.41 19.05
CA ASN A 97 3.42 4.85 19.31
C ASN A 97 2.58 5.51 18.22
N ASN A 98 1.28 5.61 18.43
CA ASN A 98 0.33 6.13 17.45
C ASN A 98 0.52 7.61 17.07
N ASN A 99 1.38 8.35 17.78
CA ASN A 99 1.79 9.68 17.35
C ASN A 99 2.73 9.63 16.13
N VAL A 100 3.40 8.49 15.92
CA VAL A 100 4.32 8.33 14.78
C VAL A 100 3.59 7.73 13.61
N MET A 101 3.63 8.44 12.48
CA MET A 101 3.08 7.99 11.20
C MET A 101 4.11 8.17 10.10
N TYR A 102 4.03 7.31 9.09
CA TYR A 102 4.84 7.39 7.88
C TYR A 102 3.93 7.44 6.65
N ALA A 103 4.22 8.33 5.72
CA ALA A 103 3.54 8.45 4.43
C ALA A 103 4.55 8.24 3.30
N GLY A 104 4.23 7.33 2.40
CA GLY A 104 4.99 7.06 1.19
C GLY A 104 4.29 7.65 -0.03
N THR A 105 5.05 8.35 -0.86
CA THR A 105 4.51 9.10 -1.97
C THR A 105 4.73 8.41 -3.31
N GLY A 106 4.00 8.86 -4.33
CA GLY A 106 3.98 8.34 -5.68
C GLY A 106 2.84 7.35 -5.91
N GLU A 107 2.58 7.02 -7.15
CA GLU A 107 1.60 6.01 -7.54
C GLU A 107 2.28 4.80 -8.19
N SER A 108 2.05 3.62 -7.65
CA SER A 108 2.80 2.41 -7.93
C SER A 108 2.17 1.50 -8.99
N PHE A 109 1.03 1.88 -9.58
CA PHE A 109 0.28 1.08 -10.55
C PHE A 109 0.50 1.55 -11.99
N TYR A 110 0.18 0.67 -12.98
CA TYR A 110 0.47 0.87 -14.40
C TYR A 110 -0.43 1.89 -15.12
N ASN A 111 -1.06 2.80 -14.42
CA ASN A 111 -1.92 3.79 -15.09
C ASN A 111 -1.09 4.91 -15.75
N ILE A 112 -1.57 5.36 -16.90
CA ILE A 112 -0.90 6.37 -17.73
C ILE A 112 -0.87 7.76 -17.06
N ASP A 113 -1.77 8.02 -16.13
CA ASP A 113 -1.87 9.25 -15.35
C ASP A 113 -1.18 9.17 -13.98
N THR A 114 -0.30 8.19 -13.82
CA THR A 114 0.53 8.00 -12.61
C THR A 114 1.29 9.27 -12.23
N MET A 115 1.26 9.58 -10.94
CA MET A 115 2.02 10.69 -10.37
C MET A 115 3.23 10.18 -9.61
N ASN A 116 4.42 10.63 -10.01
CA ASN A 116 5.62 10.37 -9.23
C ASN A 116 5.57 11.10 -7.89
N GLY A 117 5.96 10.38 -6.86
CA GLY A 117 6.14 10.92 -5.52
C GLY A 117 7.43 11.73 -5.37
N ASN A 118 7.78 11.98 -4.13
CA ASN A 118 8.99 12.68 -3.74
C ASN A 118 9.48 12.18 -2.37
N GLY A 119 9.75 10.87 -2.31
CA GLY A 119 10.22 10.21 -1.11
C GLY A 119 9.12 9.95 -0.07
N MET A 120 9.53 9.90 1.17
CA MET A 120 8.67 9.60 2.32
C MET A 120 8.60 10.77 3.29
N PHE A 121 7.50 10.83 4.03
CA PHE A 121 7.26 11.80 5.08
C PHE A 121 6.99 11.09 6.41
N LYS A 122 7.38 11.74 7.51
CA LYS A 122 7.13 11.28 8.88
C LYS A 122 6.38 12.34 9.66
N SER A 123 5.38 11.92 10.41
CA SER A 123 4.74 12.69 11.46
C SER A 123 5.10 12.13 12.83
N THR A 124 5.13 12.98 13.86
CA THR A 124 5.30 12.60 15.27
C THR A 124 4.16 13.13 16.15
N ASP A 125 3.11 13.61 15.55
CA ASP A 125 1.95 14.25 16.17
C ASP A 125 0.61 13.78 15.57
N ARG A 126 0.53 12.49 15.18
CA ARG A 126 -0.67 11.85 14.61
C ARG A 126 -1.11 12.49 13.28
N GLY A 127 -0.15 12.90 12.46
CA GLY A 127 -0.40 13.44 11.13
C GLY A 127 -0.73 14.93 11.09
N GLU A 128 -0.68 15.64 12.23
CA GLU A 128 -0.94 17.08 12.25
C GLU A 128 0.14 17.87 11.51
N THR A 129 1.39 17.44 11.64
CA THR A 129 2.52 17.97 10.86
C THR A 129 3.33 16.85 10.22
N TRP A 130 3.90 17.13 9.05
CA TRP A 130 4.68 16.19 8.28
C TRP A 130 6.05 16.74 7.93
N MET A 131 7.08 15.95 8.15
CA MET A 131 8.46 16.29 7.81
C MET A 131 9.00 15.32 6.77
N PRO A 132 9.68 15.81 5.72
CA PRO A 132 10.30 14.93 4.74
C PRO A 132 11.44 14.12 5.39
N LEU A 133 11.53 12.84 5.04
CA LEU A 133 12.70 12.02 5.37
C LEU A 133 13.79 12.31 4.36
N SER A 134 14.76 13.15 4.73
CA SER A 134 15.83 13.63 3.84
C SER A 134 16.63 12.50 3.17
N SER A 135 16.68 11.33 3.81
CA SER A 135 17.31 10.13 3.28
C SER A 135 16.61 9.53 2.06
N THR A 136 15.38 9.96 1.74
CA THR A 136 14.55 9.42 0.67
C THR A 136 14.26 10.43 -0.45
N ILE A 137 14.43 11.74 -0.17
CA ILE A 137 14.01 12.81 -1.10
C ILE A 137 14.87 12.86 -2.38
N ASP A 138 16.14 12.60 -2.25
CA ASP A 138 17.09 12.63 -3.36
C ASP A 138 17.43 11.23 -3.90
N ASP A 139 16.70 10.21 -3.41
CA ASP A 139 16.84 8.84 -3.89
C ASP A 139 15.65 8.49 -4.80
N PRO A 140 15.88 8.37 -6.14
CA PRO A 140 14.80 8.09 -7.08
C PRO A 140 14.10 6.75 -6.84
N ARG A 141 14.73 5.81 -6.10
CA ARG A 141 14.12 4.53 -5.72
C ARG A 141 12.93 4.71 -4.77
N PHE A 142 12.81 5.87 -4.10
CA PHE A 142 11.68 6.23 -3.24
C PHE A 142 10.63 7.11 -3.93
N ASN A 143 10.67 7.25 -5.24
CA ASN A 143 9.66 8.02 -5.98
C ASN A 143 8.27 7.35 -6.00
N ASN A 144 8.21 6.04 -5.75
CA ASN A 144 6.95 5.30 -5.71
C ASN A 144 7.00 4.28 -4.55
N VAL A 145 6.51 4.67 -3.38
CA VAL A 145 6.49 3.82 -2.17
C VAL A 145 5.16 3.09 -2.10
N SER A 146 5.17 1.79 -2.42
CA SER A 146 3.95 1.00 -2.55
C SER A 146 3.31 0.63 -1.20
N ARG A 147 4.13 0.22 -0.22
CA ARG A 147 3.64 -0.18 1.11
C ARG A 147 4.65 0.18 2.20
N ILE A 148 4.15 0.34 3.42
CA ILE A 148 4.93 0.63 4.62
C ILE A 148 4.47 -0.28 5.75
N LEU A 149 5.40 -0.99 6.39
CA LEU A 149 5.20 -1.69 7.65
C LEU A 149 6.01 -0.98 8.75
N VAL A 150 5.41 -0.86 9.94
CA VAL A 150 6.10 -0.34 11.12
C VAL A 150 6.05 -1.39 12.21
N SER A 151 7.18 -1.65 12.83
CA SER A 151 7.28 -2.66 13.89
C SER A 151 6.30 -2.38 15.05
N PRO A 152 5.61 -3.42 15.54
CA PRO A 152 4.65 -3.27 16.63
C PRO A 152 5.30 -2.92 17.97
N VAL A 153 6.63 -3.07 18.09
CA VAL A 153 7.36 -2.82 19.34
C VAL A 153 8.30 -1.63 19.27
N ASN A 154 8.64 -1.15 18.05
CA ASN A 154 9.57 -0.03 17.87
C ASN A 154 9.16 0.84 16.68
N PRO A 155 8.69 2.08 16.89
CA PRO A 155 8.23 2.96 15.82
C PRO A 155 9.34 3.39 14.86
N ASN A 156 10.60 3.11 15.16
CA ASN A 156 11.75 3.44 14.33
C ASN A 156 12.22 2.28 13.44
N VAL A 157 11.65 1.08 13.60
CA VAL A 157 11.89 -0.05 12.69
C VAL A 157 10.79 -0.07 11.65
N VAL A 158 11.18 0.17 10.40
CA VAL A 158 10.25 0.38 9.27
C VAL A 158 10.74 -0.43 8.08
N VAL A 159 9.84 -1.21 7.48
CA VAL A 159 10.07 -1.90 6.22
C VAL A 159 9.18 -1.26 5.16
N VAL A 160 9.74 -0.94 4.01
CA VAL A 160 8.99 -0.33 2.91
C VAL A 160 9.27 -1.07 1.61
N SER A 161 8.26 -1.19 0.78
CA SER A 161 8.42 -1.59 -0.61
C SER A 161 8.29 -0.39 -1.53
N THR A 162 9.11 -0.39 -2.57
CA THR A 162 9.06 0.60 -3.64
C THR A 162 8.86 -0.10 -4.97
N THR A 163 8.30 0.61 -5.94
CA THR A 163 8.06 0.06 -7.26
C THR A 163 8.64 0.92 -8.35
N VAL A 164 8.85 0.29 -9.49
CA VAL A 164 9.17 0.98 -10.74
C VAL A 164 8.03 1.92 -11.11
N GLY A 165 8.33 3.17 -11.39
CA GLY A 165 7.37 4.13 -11.92
C GLY A 165 6.95 3.81 -13.36
N HIS A 166 5.78 4.30 -13.79
CA HIS A 166 5.36 4.18 -15.18
C HIS A 166 6.34 4.86 -16.15
N TYR A 167 6.88 5.99 -15.73
CA TYR A 167 7.91 6.71 -16.49
C TYR A 167 9.28 6.27 -16.02
N LYS A 168 9.80 5.24 -16.67
CA LYS A 168 11.13 4.69 -16.39
C LYS A 168 12.21 5.73 -16.66
N THR A 169 13.01 6.01 -15.66
CA THR A 169 14.34 6.62 -15.86
C THR A 169 15.36 5.51 -15.67
N SER A 170 16.45 5.54 -16.39
CA SER A 170 17.45 4.46 -16.46
C SER A 170 18.07 4.01 -15.12
N ILE A 171 17.76 4.68 -14.02
CA ILE A 171 18.27 4.39 -12.66
C ILE A 171 17.19 3.71 -11.79
N THR A 172 15.93 3.61 -12.25
CA THR A 172 14.77 3.25 -11.42
C THR A 172 13.96 2.09 -11.98
N ASP A 173 14.55 1.26 -12.82
CA ASP A 173 13.86 0.09 -13.38
C ASP A 173 13.80 -1.09 -12.41
N GLU A 174 13.92 -0.83 -11.10
CA GLU A 174 14.02 -1.82 -10.05
C GLU A 174 13.02 -1.52 -8.93
N SER A 175 12.30 -2.55 -8.52
CA SER A 175 11.52 -2.50 -7.29
C SER A 175 12.36 -2.98 -6.13
N ASN A 176 12.20 -2.38 -4.94
CA ASN A 176 13.06 -2.68 -3.81
C ASN A 176 12.24 -2.90 -2.53
N ILE A 177 12.82 -3.64 -1.58
CA ILE A 177 12.40 -3.61 -0.19
C ILE A 177 13.54 -2.98 0.61
N PHE A 178 13.21 -1.97 1.40
CA PHE A 178 14.15 -1.27 2.29
C PHE A 178 13.77 -1.48 3.73
N LEU A 179 14.77 -1.63 4.60
CA LEU A 179 14.64 -1.68 6.04
C LEU A 179 15.33 -0.45 6.65
N SER A 180 14.64 0.27 7.52
CA SER A 180 15.21 1.26 8.42
C SER A 180 15.07 0.78 9.87
N ILE A 181 16.12 0.99 10.69
CA ILE A 181 16.10 0.71 12.13
C ILE A 181 16.21 1.99 12.98
N ASN A 182 16.18 3.15 12.32
CA ASN A 182 16.39 4.47 12.93
C ASN A 182 15.37 5.52 12.49
N GLY A 183 14.15 5.04 12.19
CA GLY A 183 13.01 5.91 11.88
C GLY A 183 13.11 6.64 10.55
N GLY A 184 13.76 6.01 9.56
CA GLY A 184 13.92 6.55 8.23
C GLY A 184 15.13 7.47 8.06
N THR A 185 16.03 7.56 9.06
CA THR A 185 17.25 8.35 8.91
C THR A 185 18.23 7.72 7.91
N SER A 186 18.24 6.40 7.83
CA SER A 186 18.96 5.63 6.80
C SER A 186 18.24 4.33 6.48
N TRP A 187 18.57 3.73 5.33
CA TRP A 187 17.90 2.57 4.78
C TRP A 187 18.91 1.54 4.28
N TYR A 188 18.62 0.27 4.56
CA TYR A 188 19.29 -0.89 3.98
C TYR A 188 18.42 -1.44 2.85
N ASN A 189 18.97 -1.60 1.65
CA ASN A 189 18.31 -2.34 0.58
C ASN A 189 18.44 -3.83 0.89
N VAL A 190 17.32 -4.48 1.26
CA VAL A 190 17.28 -5.87 1.72
C VAL A 190 16.74 -6.83 0.66
N PHE A 191 16.11 -6.30 -0.40
CA PHE A 191 15.71 -7.05 -1.58
C PHE A 191 15.60 -6.11 -2.78
N GLN A 192 16.01 -6.61 -3.95
CA GLN A 192 15.98 -5.87 -5.22
C GLN A 192 15.41 -6.77 -6.31
N GLU A 193 14.33 -6.31 -6.93
CA GLU A 193 13.71 -6.96 -8.09
C GLU A 193 14.25 -6.31 -9.37
N THR A 194 15.02 -7.06 -10.14
CA THR A 194 15.77 -6.53 -11.30
C THR A 194 15.13 -6.83 -12.66
N ALA A 195 14.08 -7.68 -12.68
CA ALA A 195 13.38 -8.02 -13.93
C ALA A 195 12.35 -6.95 -14.34
N GLY A 196 12.18 -5.90 -13.53
CA GLY A 196 11.21 -4.83 -13.79
C GLY A 196 9.81 -5.12 -13.27
N ASN A 197 9.65 -6.18 -12.46
CA ASN A 197 8.39 -6.50 -11.79
C ASN A 197 8.16 -5.54 -10.60
N ARG A 198 6.91 -5.39 -10.19
CA ARG A 198 6.53 -4.48 -9.12
C ARG A 198 6.25 -5.20 -7.82
N ILE A 199 6.76 -4.64 -6.72
CA ILE A 199 6.37 -5.08 -5.38
C ILE A 199 5.12 -4.30 -4.99
N THR A 200 3.95 -4.95 -5.09
CA THR A 200 2.63 -4.32 -4.96
C THR A 200 2.05 -4.42 -3.57
N GLN A 201 2.43 -5.47 -2.82
CA GLN A 201 1.95 -5.74 -1.48
C GLN A 201 3.10 -6.02 -0.53
N LEU A 202 2.92 -5.62 0.74
CA LEU A 202 3.83 -5.91 1.85
C LEU A 202 2.99 -6.00 3.12
N ILE A 203 2.99 -7.16 3.78
CA ILE A 203 2.23 -7.43 5.00
C ILE A 203 3.10 -8.16 6.02
N ALA A 204 2.77 -8.03 7.31
CA ALA A 204 3.41 -8.75 8.39
C ALA A 204 2.40 -9.67 9.09
N ASP A 205 2.90 -10.76 9.63
CA ASP A 205 2.14 -11.60 10.55
C ASP A 205 1.70 -10.74 11.76
N PRO A 206 0.41 -10.74 12.12
CA PRO A 206 -0.10 -9.89 13.20
C PRO A 206 0.47 -10.23 14.59
N TYR A 207 1.06 -11.40 14.76
CA TYR A 207 1.58 -11.90 16.05
C TYR A 207 3.10 -12.09 16.07
N ASP A 208 3.74 -12.25 14.89
CA ASP A 208 5.20 -12.39 14.78
C ASP A 208 5.77 -11.43 13.73
N TRP A 209 6.34 -10.33 14.18
CA TRP A 209 7.01 -9.35 13.31
C TRP A 209 8.11 -9.94 12.43
N ASN A 210 8.74 -11.05 12.84
CA ASN A 210 9.78 -11.68 12.03
C ASN A 210 9.23 -12.26 10.73
N ILE A 211 7.95 -12.62 10.71
CA ILE A 211 7.28 -13.19 9.53
C ILE A 211 6.62 -12.08 8.73
N GLN A 212 7.11 -11.89 7.50
CA GLN A 212 6.57 -10.89 6.59
C GLN A 212 6.46 -11.46 5.19
N TYR A 213 5.51 -10.95 4.41
CA TYR A 213 5.26 -11.38 3.04
C TYR A 213 5.19 -10.17 2.12
N ALA A 214 5.65 -10.36 0.88
CA ALA A 214 5.51 -9.36 -0.18
C ALA A 214 5.02 -10.02 -1.47
N ALA A 215 4.11 -9.36 -2.17
CA ALA A 215 3.70 -9.79 -3.49
C ALA A 215 4.48 -9.04 -4.57
N VAL A 216 5.00 -9.79 -5.52
CA VAL A 216 5.73 -9.28 -6.68
C VAL A 216 4.92 -9.61 -7.93
N ASP A 217 4.46 -8.57 -8.59
CA ASP A 217 3.69 -8.67 -9.83
C ASP A 217 4.46 -9.52 -10.87
N THR A 218 3.78 -10.48 -11.48
CA THR A 218 4.35 -11.43 -12.46
C THR A 218 5.53 -12.30 -11.97
N ALA A 219 5.82 -12.31 -10.66
CA ALA A 219 6.94 -13.08 -10.10
C ALA A 219 6.54 -13.93 -8.87
N GLY A 220 5.40 -13.64 -8.23
CA GLY A 220 4.87 -14.41 -7.12
C GLY A 220 5.05 -13.78 -5.74
N ILE A 221 5.33 -14.60 -4.74
CA ILE A 221 5.28 -14.21 -3.34
C ILE A 221 6.64 -14.40 -2.67
N LEU A 222 7.09 -13.37 -1.97
CA LEU A 222 8.28 -13.38 -1.12
C LEU A 222 7.89 -13.56 0.35
N LYS A 223 8.76 -14.22 1.12
CA LYS A 223 8.68 -14.33 2.58
C LYS A 223 9.99 -13.90 3.22
N SER A 224 9.88 -13.19 4.33
CA SER A 224 10.95 -12.98 5.31
C SER A 224 10.60 -13.72 6.59
N THR A 225 11.63 -14.22 7.30
CA THR A 225 11.51 -14.86 8.61
C THR A 225 12.42 -14.22 9.66
N ASP A 226 12.95 -13.03 9.35
CA ASP A 226 13.96 -12.33 10.15
C ASP A 226 13.65 -10.84 10.33
N GLY A 227 12.37 -10.46 10.26
CA GLY A 227 11.91 -9.08 10.44
C GLY A 227 12.20 -8.16 9.25
N GLY A 228 12.24 -8.74 8.05
CA GLY A 228 12.46 -8.01 6.81
C GLY A 228 13.93 -7.80 6.44
N GLN A 229 14.87 -8.50 7.11
CA GLN A 229 16.31 -8.37 6.81
C GLN A 229 16.72 -9.17 5.56
N SER A 230 16.04 -10.28 5.29
CA SER A 230 16.22 -11.07 4.07
C SER A 230 14.91 -11.61 3.53
N TRP A 231 14.85 -11.88 2.22
CA TRP A 231 13.66 -12.29 1.51
C TRP A 231 13.94 -13.42 0.52
N ALA A 232 13.02 -14.36 0.42
CA ALA A 232 13.08 -15.44 -0.54
C ALA A 232 11.70 -15.74 -1.13
N TYR A 233 11.65 -16.14 -2.42
CA TYR A 233 10.41 -16.59 -3.05
C TYR A 233 9.88 -17.89 -2.43
N ILE A 234 8.57 -17.95 -2.25
CA ILE A 234 7.83 -19.11 -1.70
C ILE A 234 6.75 -19.56 -2.70
N ASN A 235 7.11 -19.75 -3.94
CA ASN A 235 6.20 -19.98 -5.06
C ASN A 235 5.85 -21.46 -5.30
N ASN A 236 6.23 -22.37 -4.39
CA ASN A 236 5.97 -23.78 -4.57
C ASN A 236 4.46 -24.07 -4.66
N GLY A 237 4.02 -24.61 -5.79
CA GLY A 237 2.60 -24.82 -6.11
C GLY A 237 1.98 -23.73 -6.98
N ILE A 238 2.47 -22.49 -6.97
CA ILE A 238 1.99 -21.44 -7.88
C ILE A 238 2.47 -21.76 -9.30
N THR A 239 1.53 -21.80 -10.23
CA THR A 239 1.78 -22.16 -11.64
C THR A 239 1.44 -21.05 -12.64
N ASP A 240 0.68 -20.03 -12.21
CA ASP A 240 0.40 -18.83 -13.01
C ASP A 240 1.00 -17.59 -12.35
N PHE A 241 1.77 -16.83 -13.14
CA PHE A 241 2.41 -15.58 -12.78
C PHE A 241 2.03 -14.46 -13.77
N SER A 242 0.83 -14.54 -14.36
CA SER A 242 0.44 -13.62 -15.42
C SER A 242 0.12 -12.22 -14.93
N GLY A 243 -0.12 -12.02 -13.62
CA GLY A 243 -0.51 -10.72 -13.11
C GLY A 243 -0.20 -10.45 -11.65
N ARG A 244 -0.93 -9.49 -11.09
CA ARG A 244 -0.74 -8.96 -9.75
C ARG A 244 -1.30 -9.88 -8.68
N PHE A 245 -0.54 -10.05 -7.60
CA PHE A 245 -0.97 -10.73 -6.37
C PHE A 245 -1.27 -9.73 -5.25
N GLU A 246 -2.30 -10.01 -4.47
CA GLU A 246 -2.56 -9.42 -3.15
C GLU A 246 -2.71 -10.54 -2.13
N ILE A 247 -2.15 -10.38 -0.93
CA ILE A 247 -2.03 -11.44 0.08
C ILE A 247 -2.80 -11.05 1.34
N ALA A 248 -3.48 -12.03 1.94
CA ALA A 248 -4.07 -11.92 3.27
C ALA A 248 -3.56 -13.04 4.18
N ILE A 249 -3.36 -12.71 5.45
CA ILE A 249 -2.99 -13.63 6.52
C ILE A 249 -4.22 -13.80 7.41
N SER A 250 -4.60 -15.05 7.72
CA SER A 250 -5.68 -15.30 8.66
C SER A 250 -5.26 -14.91 10.09
N PRO A 251 -6.00 -14.02 10.77
CA PRO A 251 -5.70 -13.69 12.17
C PRO A 251 -6.06 -14.82 13.14
N VAL A 252 -6.78 -15.85 12.69
CA VAL A 252 -7.14 -17.00 13.50
C VAL A 252 -6.02 -18.04 13.54
N ASN A 253 -5.33 -18.23 12.41
CA ASN A 253 -4.14 -19.07 12.28
C ASN A 253 -3.26 -18.48 11.18
N THR A 254 -2.11 -17.96 11.54
CA THR A 254 -1.19 -17.26 10.62
C THR A 254 -0.46 -18.15 9.63
N ASP A 255 -0.54 -19.49 9.78
CA ASP A 255 -0.13 -20.43 8.73
C ASP A 255 -1.09 -20.42 7.53
N TYR A 256 -2.30 -19.88 7.68
CA TYR A 256 -3.28 -19.81 6.61
C TYR A 256 -3.11 -18.50 5.85
N LEU A 257 -2.63 -18.62 4.63
CA LEU A 257 -2.40 -17.52 3.71
C LEU A 257 -3.31 -17.65 2.50
N PHE A 258 -3.76 -16.52 2.01
CA PHE A 258 -4.61 -16.44 0.83
C PHE A 258 -4.04 -15.39 -0.11
N ALA A 259 -4.01 -15.69 -1.40
CA ALA A 259 -3.56 -14.74 -2.41
C ALA A 259 -4.59 -14.64 -3.52
N SER A 260 -5.13 -13.43 -3.70
CA SER A 260 -5.92 -13.05 -4.86
C SER A 260 -4.98 -12.66 -5.98
N ALA A 261 -5.09 -13.31 -7.12
CA ALA A 261 -4.23 -13.06 -8.26
C ALA A 261 -5.03 -12.72 -9.52
N GLU A 262 -4.46 -11.84 -10.36
CA GLU A 262 -4.90 -11.66 -11.72
C GLU A 262 -4.29 -12.78 -12.57
N GLY A 263 -5.07 -13.82 -12.86
CA GLY A 263 -4.68 -14.90 -13.74
C GLY A 263 -4.87 -14.54 -15.21
N TYR A 264 -4.40 -15.42 -16.09
CA TYR A 264 -4.47 -15.21 -17.55
C TYR A 264 -5.89 -14.97 -18.07
N SER A 265 -6.88 -15.62 -17.50
CA SER A 265 -8.28 -15.58 -17.97
C SER A 265 -9.27 -15.02 -16.94
N GLY A 266 -8.82 -14.55 -15.79
CA GLY A 266 -9.69 -14.01 -14.75
C GLY A 266 -9.08 -14.09 -13.36
N SER A 267 -9.90 -13.90 -12.33
CA SER A 267 -9.47 -13.95 -10.94
C SER A 267 -9.05 -15.36 -10.54
N GLU A 268 -7.99 -15.44 -9.75
CA GLU A 268 -7.50 -16.67 -9.12
C GLU A 268 -7.41 -16.49 -7.60
N LEU A 269 -7.69 -17.57 -6.87
CA LEU A 269 -7.45 -17.67 -5.45
C LEU A 269 -6.47 -18.80 -5.17
N TRP A 270 -5.32 -18.43 -4.66
CA TRP A 270 -4.29 -19.33 -4.18
C TRP A 270 -4.35 -19.41 -2.66
N VAL A 271 -4.23 -20.61 -2.11
CA VAL A 271 -4.33 -20.86 -0.67
C VAL A 271 -3.11 -21.65 -0.20
N SER A 272 -2.55 -21.23 0.93
CA SER A 272 -1.54 -22.00 1.65
C SER A 272 -2.02 -22.28 3.08
N TRP A 273 -1.87 -23.50 3.54
CA TRP A 273 -2.24 -23.95 4.90
C TRP A 273 -1.03 -24.12 5.83
N ASP A 274 0.16 -23.84 5.33
CA ASP A 274 1.45 -24.18 5.96
C ASP A 274 2.46 -23.01 5.93
N GLY A 275 1.95 -21.78 6.00
CA GLY A 275 2.77 -20.57 6.06
C GLY A 275 3.53 -20.27 4.77
N GLY A 276 2.98 -20.69 3.63
CA GLY A 276 3.55 -20.44 2.29
C GLY A 276 4.56 -21.52 1.83
N THR A 277 4.62 -22.68 2.51
CA THR A 277 5.48 -23.77 2.05
C THR A 277 4.97 -24.40 0.76
N PHE A 278 3.64 -24.48 0.64
CA PHE A 278 2.96 -24.92 -0.58
C PHE A 278 1.69 -24.09 -0.82
N TRP A 279 1.35 -23.86 -2.10
CA TRP A 279 0.16 -23.13 -2.53
C TRP A 279 -0.72 -24.01 -3.41
N ASP A 280 -2.00 -24.04 -3.10
CA ASP A 280 -3.03 -24.72 -3.88
C ASP A 280 -3.89 -23.69 -4.62
N LEU A 281 -4.17 -23.93 -5.92
CA LEU A 281 -5.11 -23.14 -6.68
C LEU A 281 -6.53 -23.56 -6.33
N THR A 282 -7.28 -22.67 -5.71
CA THR A 282 -8.65 -22.94 -5.24
C THR A 282 -9.72 -22.39 -6.21
N PHE A 283 -9.48 -21.22 -6.79
CA PHE A 283 -10.32 -20.61 -7.81
C PHE A 283 -9.45 -20.33 -9.03
N GLU A 284 -9.94 -20.72 -10.20
CA GLU A 284 -9.22 -20.64 -11.45
C GLU A 284 -10.02 -19.90 -12.51
N ASN A 285 -9.38 -19.00 -13.26
CA ASN A 285 -9.92 -18.35 -14.44
C ASN A 285 -11.24 -17.59 -14.21
N GLY A 286 -11.48 -17.08 -13.01
CA GLY A 286 -12.70 -16.37 -12.65
C GLY A 286 -13.94 -17.25 -12.45
N ASP A 287 -13.77 -18.57 -12.28
CA ASP A 287 -14.85 -19.50 -11.93
C ASP A 287 -14.84 -19.78 -10.41
N PRO A 288 -15.97 -19.64 -9.67
CA PRO A 288 -17.32 -19.31 -10.12
C PRO A 288 -17.57 -17.81 -10.30
N VAL A 289 -16.66 -16.94 -9.89
CA VAL A 289 -16.83 -15.50 -10.01
C VAL A 289 -15.51 -14.81 -10.34
N ASN A 290 -15.57 -13.85 -11.29
CA ASN A 290 -14.43 -13.04 -11.67
C ASN A 290 -14.51 -11.67 -10.97
N TRP A 291 -14.06 -11.59 -9.69
CA TRP A 291 -14.11 -10.36 -8.90
C TRP A 291 -13.16 -9.26 -9.39
N LEU A 292 -12.12 -9.62 -10.14
CA LEU A 292 -11.17 -8.66 -10.70
C LEU A 292 -11.61 -8.10 -12.06
N GLY A 293 -12.50 -8.80 -12.77
CA GLY A 293 -12.91 -8.41 -14.10
C GLY A 293 -11.71 -8.24 -15.04
N ALA A 294 -11.60 -7.06 -15.65
CA ALA A 294 -10.46 -6.67 -16.49
C ALA A 294 -9.52 -5.66 -15.79
N GLN A 295 -9.65 -5.50 -14.47
CA GLN A 295 -8.95 -4.45 -13.69
C GLN A 295 -8.06 -5.01 -12.59
N GLY A 296 -7.70 -6.30 -12.60
CA GLY A 296 -6.88 -6.94 -11.58
C GLY A 296 -5.51 -6.30 -11.41
N TRP A 297 -4.96 -5.73 -12.46
CA TRP A 297 -3.72 -4.95 -12.43
C TRP A 297 -3.81 -3.71 -11.52
N TYR A 298 -5.02 -3.18 -11.27
CA TYR A 298 -5.27 -1.96 -10.52
C TYR A 298 -6.13 -2.19 -9.27
N ASP A 299 -7.29 -2.82 -9.43
CA ASP A 299 -8.26 -3.06 -8.38
C ASP A 299 -8.21 -4.54 -7.96
N ASN A 300 -7.35 -4.85 -7.01
CA ASN A 300 -7.24 -6.17 -6.41
C ASN A 300 -7.10 -6.00 -4.89
N THR A 301 -7.97 -6.65 -4.13
CA THR A 301 -7.92 -6.67 -2.67
C THR A 301 -8.41 -8.01 -2.13
N ILE A 302 -7.84 -8.42 -1.02
CA ILE A 302 -8.26 -9.60 -0.25
C ILE A 302 -8.06 -9.34 1.23
N ILE A 303 -9.00 -9.80 2.06
CA ILE A 303 -8.89 -9.76 3.51
C ILE A 303 -9.56 -11.00 4.12
N CYS A 304 -8.98 -11.53 5.20
CA CYS A 304 -9.56 -12.61 5.97
C CYS A 304 -10.59 -12.08 6.98
N HIS A 305 -11.62 -12.88 7.22
CA HIS A 305 -12.55 -12.61 8.32
C HIS A 305 -11.79 -12.68 9.68
N PRO A 306 -12.08 -11.77 10.62
CA PRO A 306 -11.29 -11.63 11.84
C PRO A 306 -11.39 -12.80 12.82
N THR A 307 -12.44 -13.63 12.74
CA THR A 307 -12.71 -14.71 13.70
C THR A 307 -13.08 -16.05 13.04
N ASP A 308 -13.27 -16.09 11.72
CA ASP A 308 -13.54 -17.33 10.98
C ASP A 308 -12.52 -17.49 9.86
N PRO A 309 -11.60 -18.50 9.95
CA PRO A 309 -10.55 -18.66 8.96
C PRO A 309 -11.05 -19.17 7.60
N LYS A 310 -12.32 -19.49 7.48
CA LYS A 310 -12.94 -19.98 6.24
C LYS A 310 -13.63 -18.88 5.44
N ILE A 311 -13.77 -17.69 5.99
CA ILE A 311 -14.41 -16.57 5.31
C ILE A 311 -13.36 -15.58 4.83
N LEU A 312 -13.43 -15.25 3.54
CA LEU A 312 -12.59 -14.27 2.87
C LEU A 312 -13.48 -13.21 2.23
N TYR A 313 -12.97 -12.01 2.15
CA TYR A 313 -13.53 -10.95 1.34
C TYR A 313 -12.54 -10.62 0.23
N VAL A 314 -13.01 -10.68 -1.01
CA VAL A 314 -12.22 -10.37 -2.21
C VAL A 314 -12.89 -9.26 -3.00
N GLY A 315 -12.10 -8.46 -3.66
CA GLY A 315 -12.64 -7.36 -4.44
C GLY A 315 -11.72 -6.87 -5.54
N GLY A 316 -12.39 -6.36 -6.52
CA GLY A 316 -11.91 -5.56 -7.63
C GLY A 316 -12.98 -4.50 -7.90
N PRO A 317 -13.52 -4.41 -9.12
CA PRO A 317 -14.69 -3.59 -9.41
C PRO A 317 -15.94 -3.97 -8.57
N GLU A 318 -16.01 -5.21 -8.13
CA GLU A 318 -17.09 -5.74 -7.28
C GLU A 318 -16.51 -6.43 -6.05
N LEU A 319 -17.28 -6.50 -4.95
CA LEU A 319 -16.90 -7.12 -3.69
C LEU A 319 -17.69 -8.40 -3.46
N TYR A 320 -17.00 -9.45 -3.05
CA TYR A 320 -17.58 -10.76 -2.74
C TYR A 320 -17.09 -11.28 -1.40
N SER A 321 -17.93 -12.06 -0.70
CA SER A 321 -17.48 -12.97 0.32
C SER A 321 -17.31 -14.38 -0.27
N ILE A 322 -16.24 -15.04 0.13
CA ILE A 322 -15.96 -16.43 -0.22
C ILE A 322 -16.01 -17.25 1.07
N GLN A 323 -16.84 -18.28 1.09
CA GLN A 323 -16.91 -19.26 2.16
C GLN A 323 -16.21 -20.54 1.71
N LEU A 324 -15.15 -20.95 2.43
CA LEU A 324 -14.49 -22.24 2.23
C LEU A 324 -15.19 -23.29 3.10
N GLU A 325 -15.59 -24.45 2.57
CA GLU A 325 -16.29 -25.48 3.35
C GLU A 325 -15.41 -26.14 4.39
N ALA A 326 -14.16 -26.49 4.03
CA ALA A 326 -13.19 -27.08 4.95
C ALA A 326 -11.79 -26.53 4.71
N ILE A 327 -10.95 -26.63 5.73
CA ILE A 327 -9.52 -26.40 5.61
C ILE A 327 -8.96 -27.54 4.76
N GLY A 328 -8.51 -27.24 3.54
CA GLY A 328 -8.00 -28.23 2.60
C GLY A 328 -9.01 -28.77 1.59
N ASP A 329 -10.30 -28.42 1.69
CA ASP A 329 -11.32 -28.78 0.71
C ASP A 329 -11.83 -27.54 -0.06
N ILE A 330 -12.00 -27.72 -1.36
CA ILE A 330 -12.39 -26.67 -2.29
C ILE A 330 -13.92 -26.62 -2.38
N TYR A 331 -14.59 -25.91 -1.51
CA TYR A 331 -16.01 -25.58 -1.70
C TYR A 331 -16.30 -24.07 -1.64
N ARG A 332 -17.30 -23.66 -2.40
CA ARG A 332 -17.47 -22.31 -2.93
C ARG A 332 -18.89 -21.83 -2.69
N ASP A 333 -19.08 -21.01 -1.72
CA ASP A 333 -20.24 -20.12 -1.69
C ASP A 333 -19.75 -18.69 -1.87
N THR A 334 -20.24 -18.01 -2.90
CA THR A 334 -19.83 -16.64 -3.24
C THR A 334 -21.06 -15.75 -3.22
N GLU A 335 -21.08 -14.82 -2.28
CA GLU A 335 -22.14 -13.84 -2.19
C GLU A 335 -21.63 -12.43 -2.49
N PRO A 336 -22.30 -11.69 -3.39
CA PRO A 336 -21.97 -10.29 -3.61
C PRO A 336 -22.28 -9.46 -2.37
N LEU A 337 -21.31 -8.63 -1.94
CA LEU A 337 -21.44 -7.81 -0.73
C LEU A 337 -22.04 -6.43 -1.03
N ALA A 338 -21.94 -5.95 -2.25
CA ALA A 338 -22.55 -4.71 -2.73
C ALA A 338 -22.67 -4.70 -4.24
N SER A 339 -23.76 -4.18 -4.74
CA SER A 339 -23.96 -3.79 -6.13
C SER A 339 -24.07 -2.26 -6.24
#